data_5fb952ae57a95a3e271acbc40967ea91
#
_entry.id   5fb952ae57a95a3e271acbc40967ea91
#
_cell.length_a   1.000
_cell.length_b   1.000
_cell.length_c   1.000
_cell.angle_alpha   90.00
_cell.angle_beta   90.00
_cell.angle_gamma   90.00
#
_symmetry.space_group_name_H-M   'P 1'
#
loop_
_entity.id
_entity.type
_entity.pdbx_description
1 polymer ?
#
loop_
_entity_poly.entity_id
_entity_poly.type
_entity_poly.pdbx_seq_one_letter_code
_entity_poly.pdbx_strand_id
1 'polypeptide(L)'
;VPMARLQVIGGGNLYSRNCSLGRMGIADKSFEEEFFPYLSEEGELLPSVTFQGILGGEKYEVFLSSSVGVVNPSARTETFGMGAIEMNCAGLPVVTLGKNGYPDTIENGVTGYLCHSYKEIADKIVFLLTHDEVNERLGIQAKEQVSRFSPKNIMPLWFNLFEQIAQNKLIITYRRPDSHFFNNIKFVRILLRFLRKNCRLSFLPPLIKIETVIYTYLKK
;
A
#
# COMPACT_ATOMS: atom_id res chain seq x y z
N VAL A 1 7.66 -17.53 16.89
CA VAL A 1 8.06 -18.60 15.95
C VAL A 1 9.59 -18.60 15.84
N PRO A 2 10.30 -19.53 16.47
CA PRO A 2 11.77 -19.45 16.64
C PRO A 2 12.59 -19.48 15.34
N MET A 3 11.99 -19.96 14.24
CA MET A 3 12.67 -20.12 12.94
C MET A 3 12.16 -19.15 11.87
N ALA A 4 11.35 -18.16 12.25
CA ALA A 4 10.82 -17.19 11.30
C ALA A 4 11.95 -16.36 10.66
N ARG A 5 11.86 -16.15 9.36
CA ARG A 5 12.78 -15.31 8.59
C ARG A 5 11.99 -14.19 7.92
N LEU A 6 12.57 -12.99 7.90
CA LEU A 6 12.00 -11.82 7.25
C LEU A 6 12.81 -11.48 5.99
N GLN A 7 12.15 -11.46 4.85
CA GLN A 7 12.71 -10.94 3.61
C GLN A 7 12.04 -9.63 3.26
N VAL A 8 12.80 -8.56 3.16
CA VAL A 8 12.29 -7.21 2.85
C VAL A 8 12.63 -6.86 1.41
N ILE A 9 11.62 -6.61 0.58
CA ILE A 9 11.75 -6.20 -0.81
C ILE A 9 11.33 -4.73 -0.94
N GLY A 10 12.08 -3.99 -1.72
CA GLY A 10 11.88 -2.57 -1.95
C GLY A 10 12.97 -1.72 -1.31
N GLY A 11 12.90 -0.42 -1.56
CA GLY A 11 13.85 0.54 -0.99
C GLY A 11 13.14 1.86 -0.67
N GLY A 12 13.42 2.45 0.48
CA GLY A 12 12.88 3.75 0.90
C GLY A 12 13.22 4.91 -0.02
N ASN A 13 14.17 4.71 -0.94
CA ASN A 13 14.68 5.73 -1.86
C ASN A 13 13.90 5.85 -3.18
N LEU A 14 12.88 5.04 -3.42
CA LEU A 14 12.14 5.02 -4.68
C LEU A 14 11.55 6.38 -5.08
N TYR A 15 11.34 7.26 -4.11
CA TYR A 15 10.64 8.53 -4.32
C TYR A 15 11.43 9.77 -3.91
N SER A 16 12.66 9.64 -3.44
CA SER A 16 13.49 10.76 -3.01
C SER A 16 14.84 10.76 -3.71
N ARG A 17 15.04 11.72 -4.62
CA ARG A 17 16.32 11.88 -5.35
C ARG A 17 17.47 12.42 -4.45
N ASN A 18 17.17 12.90 -3.26
CA ASN A 18 18.10 13.60 -2.37
C ASN A 18 18.12 13.04 -0.95
N CYS A 19 17.73 11.79 -0.73
CA CYS A 19 17.82 11.18 0.59
C CYS A 19 19.23 10.68 0.84
N SER A 20 19.73 10.92 2.03
CA SER A 20 20.94 10.27 2.54
C SER A 20 20.59 8.85 2.92
N LEU A 21 21.32 7.86 2.40
CA LEU A 21 21.20 6.48 2.82
C LEU A 21 21.59 6.35 4.29
N GLY A 22 20.91 5.50 5.01
CA GLY A 22 21.24 5.12 6.35
C GLY A 22 22.49 4.23 6.43
N ARG A 23 22.82 3.76 7.62
CA ARG A 23 24.00 2.93 7.88
C ARG A 23 24.00 1.63 7.08
N MET A 24 22.83 1.07 6.85
CA MET A 24 22.66 -0.19 6.10
C MET A 24 22.69 0.02 4.58
N GLY A 25 22.59 1.27 4.10
CA GLY A 25 22.58 1.60 2.69
C GLY A 25 21.31 1.18 1.94
N ILE A 26 20.22 0.92 2.64
CA ILE A 26 18.99 0.33 2.10
C ILE A 26 17.92 1.39 1.90
N ALA A 27 17.75 2.27 2.85
CA ALA A 27 16.70 3.27 2.89
C ALA A 27 17.22 4.63 3.38
N ASP A 28 16.35 5.64 3.34
CA ASP A 28 16.64 6.93 3.96
C ASP A 28 17.05 6.77 5.41
N LYS A 29 18.03 7.56 5.85
CA LYS A 29 18.60 7.49 7.19
C LYS A 29 17.54 7.52 8.29
N SER A 30 16.56 8.41 8.17
CA SER A 30 15.49 8.54 9.18
C SER A 30 14.61 7.31 9.27
N PHE A 31 14.36 6.66 8.12
CA PHE A 31 13.59 5.43 8.07
C PHE A 31 14.37 4.25 8.64
N GLU A 32 15.66 4.12 8.31
CA GLU A 32 16.52 3.08 8.91
C GLU A 32 16.66 3.26 10.41
N GLU A 33 16.82 4.48 10.92
CA GLU A 33 16.88 4.78 12.35
C GLU A 33 15.59 4.39 13.09
N GLU A 34 14.44 4.46 12.42
CA GLU A 34 13.15 4.05 13.00
C GLU A 34 13.02 2.54 13.14
N PHE A 35 13.40 1.75 12.16
CA PHE A 35 13.17 0.30 12.20
C PHE A 35 14.38 -0.52 12.66
N PHE A 36 15.61 -0.01 12.53
CA PHE A 36 16.83 -0.73 12.85
C PHE A 36 16.87 -1.29 14.28
N PRO A 37 16.41 -0.56 15.33
CA PRO A 37 16.40 -1.10 16.70
C PRO A 37 15.58 -2.38 16.88
N TYR A 38 14.60 -2.63 16.00
CA TYR A 38 13.76 -3.82 16.07
C TYR A 38 14.29 -5.01 15.27
N LEU A 39 15.26 -4.77 14.39
CA LEU A 39 15.82 -5.75 13.45
C LEU A 39 17.29 -6.02 13.68
N SER A 40 17.86 -5.50 14.75
CA SER A 40 19.30 -5.60 15.07
C SER A 40 19.51 -6.03 16.51
N GLU A 41 20.65 -6.67 16.75
CA GLU A 41 21.18 -7.02 18.06
C GLU A 41 22.66 -6.61 18.09
N GLU A 42 23.12 -5.99 19.18
CA GLU A 42 24.48 -5.48 19.34
C GLU A 42 24.96 -4.58 18.18
N GLY A 43 24.03 -3.92 17.50
CA GLY A 43 24.32 -3.00 16.39
C GLY A 43 24.51 -3.68 15.03
N GLU A 44 24.29 -4.98 14.93
CA GLU A 44 24.30 -5.75 13.68
C GLU A 44 22.90 -6.26 13.35
N LEU A 45 22.59 -6.39 12.05
CA LEU A 45 21.31 -6.91 11.60
C LEU A 45 21.14 -8.37 12.04
N LEU A 46 19.91 -8.72 12.52
CA LEU A 46 19.60 -10.10 12.88
C LEU A 46 19.82 -11.03 11.69
N PRO A 47 20.43 -12.21 11.86
CA PRO A 47 20.65 -13.18 10.80
C PRO A 47 19.35 -13.69 10.13
N SER A 48 18.21 -13.53 10.82
CA SER A 48 16.89 -13.89 10.33
C SER A 48 16.28 -12.81 9.43
N VAL A 49 16.93 -11.67 9.25
CA VAL A 49 16.44 -10.54 8.44
C VAL A 49 17.33 -10.34 7.22
N THR A 50 16.73 -10.31 6.05
CA THR A 50 17.43 -10.09 4.78
C THR A 50 16.73 -8.97 4.00
N PHE A 51 17.49 -7.97 3.57
CA PHE A 51 17.02 -6.92 2.68
C PHE A 51 17.44 -7.26 1.25
N GLN A 52 16.45 -7.49 0.40
CA GLN A 52 16.65 -7.87 -1.01
C GLN A 52 16.81 -6.64 -1.93
N GLY A 53 16.52 -5.44 -1.41
CA GLY A 53 16.52 -4.24 -2.23
C GLY A 53 15.36 -4.20 -3.23
N ILE A 54 15.58 -3.48 -4.34
CA ILE A 54 14.60 -3.36 -5.42
C ILE A 54 14.78 -4.54 -6.37
N LEU A 55 13.78 -5.42 -6.42
CA LEU A 55 13.76 -6.58 -7.31
C LEU A 55 12.78 -6.34 -8.47
N GLY A 56 13.15 -6.83 -9.65
CA GLY A 56 12.30 -6.94 -10.83
C GLY A 56 11.47 -8.24 -10.82
N GLY A 57 11.63 -9.06 -11.84
CA GLY A 57 10.98 -10.38 -11.94
C GLY A 57 11.41 -11.37 -10.87
N GLU A 58 12.64 -11.22 -10.36
CA GLU A 58 13.25 -12.08 -9.34
C GLU A 58 12.49 -12.08 -8.01
N LYS A 59 11.70 -11.02 -7.73
CA LYS A 59 10.82 -10.99 -6.54
C LYS A 59 9.88 -12.18 -6.46
N TYR A 60 9.52 -12.76 -7.61
CA TYR A 60 8.61 -13.91 -7.65
C TYR A 60 9.24 -15.15 -7.02
N GLU A 61 10.54 -15.37 -7.18
CA GLU A 61 11.27 -16.46 -6.51
C GLU A 61 11.26 -16.30 -4.99
N VAL A 62 11.40 -15.04 -4.52
CA VAL A 62 11.28 -14.73 -3.09
C VAL A 62 9.86 -15.03 -2.59
N PHE A 63 8.84 -14.68 -3.35
CA PHE A 63 7.46 -15.00 -2.98
C PHE A 63 7.21 -16.51 -2.92
N LEU A 64 7.66 -17.27 -3.91
CA LEU A 64 7.52 -18.73 -3.94
C LEU A 64 8.24 -19.42 -2.78
N SER A 65 9.29 -18.83 -2.24
CA SER A 65 10.05 -19.35 -1.09
C SER A 65 9.52 -18.87 0.26
N SER A 66 8.48 -18.05 0.26
CA SER A 66 7.88 -17.46 1.46
C SER A 66 6.56 -18.13 1.83
N SER A 67 6.15 -18.01 3.08
CA SER A 67 4.88 -18.57 3.56
C SER A 67 3.78 -17.51 3.73
N VAL A 68 4.13 -16.29 4.07
CA VAL A 68 3.18 -15.20 4.34
C VAL A 68 3.69 -13.91 3.71
N GLY A 69 2.82 -13.21 3.00
CA GLY A 69 3.08 -11.89 2.46
C GLY A 69 2.64 -10.79 3.42
N VAL A 70 3.43 -9.74 3.54
CA VAL A 70 3.06 -8.52 4.27
C VAL A 70 3.32 -7.33 3.37
N VAL A 71 2.30 -6.51 3.14
CA VAL A 71 2.47 -5.25 2.41
C VAL A 71 2.47 -4.07 3.39
N ASN A 72 3.13 -2.97 3.00
CA ASN A 72 3.28 -1.81 3.88
C ASN A 72 1.92 -1.26 4.33
N PRO A 73 1.53 -1.47 5.59
CA PRO A 73 0.22 -1.09 6.09
C PRO A 73 0.09 0.43 6.34
N SER A 74 1.20 1.15 6.33
CA SER A 74 1.24 2.60 6.55
C SER A 74 1.23 3.43 5.26
N ALA A 75 1.21 2.79 4.08
CA ALA A 75 1.17 3.48 2.81
C ALA A 75 -0.10 4.34 2.68
N ARG A 76 0.03 5.64 2.87
CA ARG A 76 -1.09 6.59 2.83
C ARG A 76 -1.69 6.79 1.44
N THR A 77 -0.94 6.44 0.41
CA THR A 77 -1.25 6.70 -0.99
C THR A 77 -1.49 5.44 -1.79
N GLU A 78 -1.53 4.27 -1.14
CA GLU A 78 -1.84 3.03 -1.83
C GLU A 78 -3.29 3.06 -2.33
N THR A 79 -3.45 2.97 -3.64
CA THR A 79 -4.77 3.08 -4.28
C THR A 79 -5.35 1.73 -4.67
N PHE A 80 -4.49 0.71 -4.86
CA PHE A 80 -4.93 -0.59 -5.34
C PHE A 80 -4.22 -1.76 -4.64
N GLY A 81 -2.92 -1.66 -4.35
CA GLY A 81 -2.18 -2.72 -3.67
C GLY A 81 -1.59 -3.77 -4.62
N MET A 82 -0.92 -3.33 -5.69
CA MET A 82 -0.27 -4.24 -6.65
C MET A 82 0.63 -5.28 -5.99
N GLY A 83 1.38 -4.89 -4.95
CA GLY A 83 2.22 -5.84 -4.20
C GLY A 83 1.43 -7.00 -3.58
N ALA A 84 0.21 -6.75 -3.12
CA ALA A 84 -0.66 -7.82 -2.60
C ALA A 84 -1.09 -8.78 -3.72
N ILE A 85 -1.45 -8.24 -4.90
CA ILE A 85 -1.82 -9.05 -6.06
C ILE A 85 -0.65 -9.92 -6.51
N GLU A 86 0.54 -9.34 -6.59
CA GLU A 86 1.75 -10.07 -6.98
C GLU A 86 2.08 -11.23 -6.02
N MET A 87 1.94 -11.02 -4.71
CA MET A 87 2.09 -12.08 -3.70
C MET A 87 0.99 -13.14 -3.84
N ASN A 88 -0.27 -12.73 -4.02
CA ASN A 88 -1.38 -13.66 -4.23
C ASN A 88 -1.20 -14.50 -5.51
N CYS A 89 -0.59 -13.95 -6.58
CA CYS A 89 -0.22 -14.72 -7.78
C CYS A 89 0.75 -15.86 -7.47
N ALA A 90 1.64 -15.66 -6.51
CA ALA A 90 2.56 -16.68 -6.04
C ALA A 90 1.90 -17.68 -5.05
N GLY A 91 0.67 -17.44 -4.65
CA GLY A 91 -0.04 -18.25 -3.66
C GLY A 91 0.29 -17.86 -2.21
N LEU A 92 0.83 -16.66 -1.97
CA LEU A 92 1.01 -16.17 -0.61
C LEU A 92 -0.27 -15.51 -0.09
N PRO A 93 -0.81 -15.94 1.05
CA PRO A 93 -1.79 -15.14 1.76
C PRO A 93 -1.16 -13.84 2.27
N VAL A 94 -1.85 -12.74 2.10
CA VAL A 94 -1.33 -11.41 2.45
C VAL A 94 -1.98 -10.88 3.72
N VAL A 95 -1.17 -10.35 4.63
CA VAL A 95 -1.63 -9.71 5.88
C VAL A 95 -1.30 -8.22 5.85
N THR A 96 -2.30 -7.38 6.07
CA THR A 96 -2.13 -5.91 6.08
C THR A 96 -3.23 -5.21 6.87
N LEU A 97 -3.15 -3.88 7.00
CA LEU A 97 -4.30 -3.10 7.51
C LEU A 97 -5.40 -3.00 6.44
N GLY A 98 -6.66 -3.15 6.85
CA GLY A 98 -7.85 -3.02 6.00
C GLY A 98 -8.14 -1.58 5.61
N LYS A 99 -7.18 -0.91 4.94
CA LYS A 99 -7.24 0.51 4.56
C LYS A 99 -6.87 0.70 3.10
N ASN A 100 -7.25 1.87 2.55
CA ASN A 100 -6.92 2.28 1.17
C ASN A 100 -7.45 1.28 0.13
N GLY A 101 -6.65 0.86 -0.84
CA GLY A 101 -7.03 -0.08 -1.90
C GLY A 101 -6.96 -1.56 -1.52
N TYR A 102 -6.48 -1.91 -0.33
CA TYR A 102 -6.34 -3.32 0.04
C TYR A 102 -7.66 -4.10 0.16
N PRO A 103 -8.79 -3.50 0.63
CA PRO A 103 -10.08 -4.19 0.61
C PRO A 103 -10.58 -4.58 -0.79
N ASP A 104 -10.07 -3.92 -1.84
CA ASP A 104 -10.42 -4.25 -3.23
C ASP A 104 -9.60 -5.44 -3.76
N THR A 105 -8.45 -5.72 -3.16
CA THR A 105 -7.50 -6.74 -3.63
C THR A 105 -7.41 -7.97 -2.74
N ILE A 106 -7.70 -7.82 -1.45
CA ILE A 106 -7.64 -8.90 -0.45
C ILE A 106 -9.06 -9.17 0.08
N GLU A 107 -9.48 -10.41 -0.02
CA GLU A 107 -10.70 -10.90 0.62
C GLU A 107 -10.37 -11.45 2.01
N ASN A 108 -10.90 -10.80 3.05
CA ASN A 108 -10.56 -11.10 4.44
C ASN A 108 -10.94 -12.53 4.84
N GLY A 109 -9.97 -13.30 5.33
CA GLY A 109 -10.13 -14.71 5.72
C GLY A 109 -10.16 -15.70 4.56
N VAL A 110 -10.01 -15.22 3.31
CA VAL A 110 -10.02 -16.03 2.09
C VAL A 110 -8.68 -15.95 1.35
N THR A 111 -8.22 -14.76 0.98
CA THR A 111 -6.93 -14.57 0.28
C THR A 111 -5.85 -13.96 1.16
N GLY A 112 -6.17 -13.70 2.42
CA GLY A 112 -5.31 -13.07 3.41
C GLY A 112 -6.12 -12.47 4.54
N TYR A 113 -5.53 -11.55 5.30
CA TYR A 113 -6.18 -10.89 6.42
C TYR A 113 -6.09 -9.36 6.32
N LEU A 114 -7.24 -8.70 6.48
CA LEU A 114 -7.38 -7.26 6.62
C LEU A 114 -7.53 -6.92 8.12
N CYS A 115 -6.47 -6.43 8.72
CA CYS A 115 -6.37 -6.18 10.15
C CYS A 115 -6.76 -4.73 10.51
N HIS A 116 -7.10 -4.49 11.77
CA HIS A 116 -7.44 -3.17 12.30
C HIS A 116 -6.28 -2.51 13.05
N SER A 117 -5.26 -3.27 13.40
CA SER A 117 -4.09 -2.80 14.16
C SER A 117 -2.81 -3.55 13.78
N TYR A 118 -1.66 -2.96 14.08
CA TYR A 118 -0.36 -3.63 13.91
C TYR A 118 -0.21 -4.87 14.80
N LYS A 119 -0.82 -4.85 15.98
CA LYS A 119 -0.86 -6.02 16.87
C LYS A 119 -1.60 -7.18 16.19
N GLU A 120 -2.75 -6.90 15.60
CA GLU A 120 -3.52 -7.92 14.88
C GLU A 120 -2.75 -8.45 13.66
N ILE A 121 -1.99 -7.60 12.94
CA ILE A 121 -1.10 -8.05 11.86
C ILE A 121 -0.09 -9.07 12.41
N ALA A 122 0.59 -8.75 13.52
CA ALA A 122 1.56 -9.66 14.12
C ALA A 122 0.90 -10.97 14.57
N ASP A 123 -0.27 -10.91 15.22
CA ASP A 123 -1.03 -12.08 15.65
C ASP A 123 -1.43 -12.96 14.45
N LYS A 124 -1.86 -12.36 13.32
CA LYS A 124 -2.22 -13.10 12.09
C LYS A 124 -1.01 -13.70 11.36
N ILE A 125 0.12 -13.01 11.36
CA ILE A 125 1.37 -13.57 10.82
C ILE A 125 1.77 -14.80 11.63
N VAL A 126 1.82 -14.71 12.97
CA VAL A 126 2.13 -15.85 13.84
C VAL A 126 1.13 -16.98 13.62
N PHE A 127 -0.15 -16.68 13.54
CA PHE A 127 -1.20 -17.66 13.28
C PHE A 127 -0.94 -18.42 11.97
N LEU A 128 -0.68 -17.73 10.86
CA LEU A 128 -0.41 -18.37 9.58
C LEU A 128 0.87 -19.20 9.59
N LEU A 129 1.91 -18.73 10.28
CA LEU A 129 3.19 -19.46 10.40
C LEU A 129 3.11 -20.69 11.33
N THR A 130 2.02 -20.86 12.07
CA THR A 130 1.83 -21.99 12.99
C THR A 130 0.65 -22.90 12.62
N HIS A 131 -0.08 -22.57 11.54
CA HIS A 131 -1.25 -23.32 11.08
C HIS A 131 -1.13 -23.56 9.56
N ASP A 132 -0.29 -24.52 9.19
CA ASP A 132 0.06 -24.80 7.78
C ASP A 132 -1.16 -25.09 6.91
N GLU A 133 -2.15 -25.84 7.40
CA GLU A 133 -3.38 -26.15 6.66
C GLU A 133 -4.19 -24.89 6.31
N VAL A 134 -4.25 -23.92 7.24
CA VAL A 134 -4.94 -22.66 7.00
C VAL A 134 -4.16 -21.82 6.01
N ASN A 135 -2.84 -21.75 6.17
CA ASN A 135 -1.95 -21.02 5.30
C ASN A 135 -2.04 -21.53 3.86
N GLU A 136 -1.91 -22.84 3.66
CA GLU A 136 -2.01 -23.49 2.34
C GLU A 136 -3.38 -23.22 1.69
N ARG A 137 -4.46 -23.39 2.44
CA ARG A 137 -5.82 -23.12 1.95
C ARG A 137 -5.97 -21.68 1.49
N LEU A 138 -5.54 -20.70 2.29
CA LEU A 138 -5.61 -19.28 1.90
C LEU A 138 -4.72 -18.99 0.69
N GLY A 139 -3.55 -19.62 0.60
CA GLY A 139 -2.64 -19.48 -0.53
C GLY A 139 -3.24 -19.99 -1.84
N ILE A 140 -3.90 -21.14 -1.81
CA ILE A 140 -4.63 -21.70 -2.96
C ILE A 140 -5.74 -20.75 -3.40
N GLN A 141 -6.57 -20.30 -2.47
CA GLN A 141 -7.67 -19.35 -2.74
C GLN A 141 -7.15 -18.02 -3.25
N ALA A 142 -6.04 -17.51 -2.71
CA ALA A 142 -5.39 -16.29 -3.19
C ALA A 142 -4.99 -16.41 -4.66
N LYS A 143 -4.34 -17.52 -5.04
CA LYS A 143 -3.91 -17.80 -6.40
C LYS A 143 -5.09 -17.95 -7.38
N GLU A 144 -6.18 -18.55 -6.95
CA GLU A 144 -7.39 -18.70 -7.76
C GLU A 144 -8.07 -17.36 -7.99
N GLN A 145 -8.32 -16.61 -6.91
CA GLN A 145 -9.07 -15.36 -6.96
C GLN A 145 -8.34 -14.22 -7.66
N VAL A 146 -7.00 -14.19 -7.60
CA VAL A 146 -6.23 -13.16 -8.28
C VAL A 146 -6.41 -13.18 -9.79
N SER A 147 -6.87 -14.30 -10.35
CA SER A 147 -7.19 -14.43 -11.77
C SER A 147 -8.21 -13.41 -12.26
N ARG A 148 -9.07 -12.90 -11.38
CA ARG A 148 -10.05 -11.82 -11.69
C ARG A 148 -9.38 -10.54 -12.22
N PHE A 149 -8.12 -10.30 -11.85
CA PHE A 149 -7.33 -9.15 -12.31
C PHE A 149 -6.51 -9.44 -13.57
N SER A 150 -6.64 -10.64 -14.14
CA SER A 150 -5.92 -11.00 -15.36
C SER A 150 -6.39 -10.17 -16.56
N PRO A 151 -5.52 -9.88 -17.53
CA PRO A 151 -5.92 -9.20 -18.77
C PRO A 151 -7.12 -9.86 -19.47
N LYS A 152 -7.19 -11.21 -19.43
CA LYS A 152 -8.29 -11.96 -20.01
C LYS A 152 -9.65 -11.56 -19.43
N ASN A 153 -9.71 -11.25 -18.15
CA ASN A 153 -10.95 -10.87 -17.45
C ASN A 153 -11.20 -9.37 -17.47
N ILE A 154 -10.15 -8.56 -17.42
CA ILE A 154 -10.24 -7.09 -17.33
C ILE A 154 -10.45 -6.45 -18.71
N MET A 155 -9.77 -6.93 -19.76
CA MET A 155 -9.87 -6.31 -21.10
C MET A 155 -11.29 -6.26 -21.67
N PRO A 156 -12.12 -7.31 -21.54
CA PRO A 156 -13.51 -7.24 -22.01
C PRO A 156 -14.33 -6.14 -21.33
N LEU A 157 -14.08 -5.85 -20.04
CA LEU A 157 -14.75 -4.78 -19.32
C LEU A 157 -14.37 -3.41 -19.88
N TRP A 158 -13.10 -3.21 -20.21
CA TRP A 158 -12.63 -1.98 -20.85
C TRP A 158 -13.22 -1.82 -22.27
N PHE A 159 -13.24 -2.87 -23.08
CA PHE A 159 -13.84 -2.81 -24.41
C PHE A 159 -15.33 -2.45 -24.33
N ASN A 160 -16.08 -3.12 -23.45
CA ASN A 160 -17.48 -2.78 -23.23
C ASN A 160 -17.67 -1.32 -22.79
N LEU A 161 -16.83 -0.83 -21.88
CA LEU A 161 -16.87 0.57 -21.46
C LEU A 161 -16.62 1.53 -22.63
N PHE A 162 -15.61 1.25 -23.47
CA PHE A 162 -15.32 2.08 -24.64
C PHE A 162 -16.45 2.04 -25.69
N GLU A 163 -17.07 0.89 -25.91
CA GLU A 163 -18.23 0.78 -26.79
C GLU A 163 -19.41 1.60 -26.27
N GLN A 164 -19.70 1.54 -24.98
CA GLN A 164 -20.76 2.35 -24.37
C GLN A 164 -20.50 3.85 -24.51
N ILE A 165 -19.24 4.28 -24.34
CA ILE A 165 -18.85 5.67 -24.56
C ILE A 165 -19.04 6.06 -26.03
N ALA A 166 -18.56 5.25 -26.97
CA ALA A 166 -18.66 5.52 -28.40
C ALA A 166 -20.11 5.60 -28.89
N GLN A 167 -21.01 4.82 -28.28
CA GLN A 167 -22.44 4.81 -28.59
C GLN A 167 -23.25 5.86 -27.81
N ASN A 168 -22.59 6.76 -27.05
CA ASN A 168 -23.22 7.74 -26.16
C ASN A 168 -24.23 7.13 -25.17
N LYS A 169 -24.08 5.85 -24.82
CA LYS A 169 -24.96 5.14 -23.87
C LYS A 169 -24.59 5.39 -22.40
N LEU A 170 -23.39 5.88 -22.14
CA LEU A 170 -22.97 6.27 -20.80
C LEU A 170 -23.47 7.69 -20.50
N ILE A 171 -24.58 7.77 -19.78
CA ILE A 171 -24.98 9.00 -19.13
C ILE A 171 -24.11 9.14 -17.88
N ILE A 172 -22.99 9.85 -18.00
CA ILE A 172 -22.20 10.22 -16.85
C ILE A 172 -22.99 11.33 -16.14
N THR A 173 -23.80 10.95 -15.16
CA THR A 173 -24.45 11.89 -14.24
C THR A 173 -23.43 12.46 -13.26
N TYR A 174 -22.25 12.81 -13.76
CA TYR A 174 -21.25 13.51 -12.98
C TYR A 174 -21.70 14.97 -12.90
N ARG A 175 -22.37 15.33 -11.80
CA ARG A 175 -22.50 16.73 -11.42
C ARG A 175 -21.07 17.23 -11.21
N ARG A 176 -20.51 17.90 -12.22
CA ARG A 176 -19.27 18.66 -11.99
C ARG A 176 -19.56 19.57 -10.81
N PRO A 177 -18.83 19.46 -9.70
CA PRO A 177 -18.96 20.47 -8.65
C PRO A 177 -18.75 21.81 -9.33
N ASP A 178 -19.57 22.80 -8.99
CA ASP A 178 -19.53 24.12 -9.61
C ASP A 178 -18.10 24.57 -9.82
N SER A 179 -17.77 25.01 -11.02
CA SER A 179 -16.43 25.49 -11.38
C SER A 179 -15.93 26.59 -10.42
N HIS A 180 -16.84 27.38 -9.85
CA HIS A 180 -16.56 28.35 -8.81
C HIS A 180 -16.01 27.75 -7.52
N PHE A 181 -16.52 26.60 -7.10
CA PHE A 181 -16.03 25.92 -5.90
C PHE A 181 -14.58 25.45 -6.06
N PHE A 182 -14.24 24.82 -7.20
CA PHE A 182 -12.87 24.39 -7.47
C PHE A 182 -11.90 25.55 -7.69
N ASN A 183 -12.34 26.63 -8.31
CA ASN A 183 -11.52 27.81 -8.48
C ASN A 183 -11.22 28.48 -7.12
N ASN A 184 -12.19 28.54 -6.21
CA ASN A 184 -11.99 29.07 -4.87
C ASN A 184 -11.04 28.21 -4.04
N ILE A 185 -11.17 26.87 -4.10
CA ILE A 185 -10.23 25.97 -3.43
C ILE A 185 -8.84 26.07 -4.04
N LYS A 186 -8.72 26.17 -5.37
CA LYS A 186 -7.44 26.35 -6.04
C LYS A 186 -6.74 27.63 -5.58
N PHE A 187 -7.49 28.73 -5.45
CA PHE A 187 -6.97 30.00 -4.95
C PHE A 187 -6.51 29.87 -3.48
N VAL A 188 -7.31 29.26 -2.62
CA VAL A 188 -6.96 28.99 -1.21
C VAL A 188 -5.71 28.10 -1.12
N ARG A 189 -5.57 27.07 -1.95
CA ARG A 189 -4.37 26.24 -2.02
C ARG A 189 -3.12 27.03 -2.42
N ILE A 190 -3.24 27.90 -3.41
CA ILE A 190 -2.13 28.75 -3.87
C ILE A 190 -1.74 29.72 -2.76
N LEU A 191 -2.71 30.38 -2.15
CA LEU A 191 -2.49 31.33 -1.05
C LEU A 191 -1.82 30.66 0.15
N LEU A 192 -2.30 29.49 0.59
CA LEU A 192 -1.74 28.76 1.71
C LEU A 192 -0.32 28.24 1.41
N ARG A 193 -0.05 27.81 0.17
CA ARG A 193 1.32 27.45 -0.26
C ARG A 193 2.25 28.66 -0.22
N PHE A 194 1.78 29.81 -0.70
CA PHE A 194 2.53 31.06 -0.70
C PHE A 194 2.86 31.51 0.73
N LEU A 195 1.86 31.54 1.62
CA LEU A 195 2.02 31.92 3.03
C LEU A 195 3.00 30.97 3.76
N ARG A 196 2.87 29.67 3.53
CA ARG A 196 3.77 28.68 4.15
C ARG A 196 5.21 28.81 3.68
N LYS A 197 5.41 29.11 2.39
CA LYS A 197 6.75 29.23 1.80
C LYS A 197 7.44 30.55 2.17
N ASN A 198 6.70 31.67 2.16
CA ASN A 198 7.29 33.01 2.27
C ASN A 198 7.16 33.63 3.66
N CYS A 199 6.18 33.22 4.48
CA CYS A 199 5.92 33.82 5.79
C CYS A 199 6.38 32.94 6.96
N ARG A 200 7.13 31.85 6.74
CA ARG A 200 7.60 30.89 7.77
C ARG A 200 6.48 30.41 8.72
N LEU A 201 5.25 30.37 8.27
CA LEU A 201 4.09 29.89 9.04
C LEU A 201 4.05 28.36 9.07
N SER A 202 5.12 27.74 9.56
CA SER A 202 5.23 26.28 9.68
C SER A 202 4.22 25.66 10.68
N PHE A 203 3.63 26.48 11.55
CA PHE A 203 2.62 26.08 12.52
C PHE A 203 1.22 25.88 11.90
N LEU A 204 0.99 26.30 10.64
CA LEU A 204 -0.28 26.04 9.97
C LEU A 204 -0.47 24.55 9.78
N PRO A 205 -1.65 23.99 10.11
CA PRO A 205 -1.92 22.58 9.92
C PRO A 205 -1.72 22.17 8.47
N PRO A 206 -1.35 20.89 8.21
CA PRO A 206 -1.19 20.39 6.85
C PRO A 206 -2.43 20.69 6.01
N LEU A 207 -2.23 21.09 4.74
CA LEU A 207 -3.31 21.44 3.80
C LEU A 207 -4.43 20.39 3.76
N ILE A 208 -4.08 19.11 3.87
CA ILE A 208 -5.04 17.99 3.93
C ILE A 208 -6.01 18.12 5.12
N LYS A 209 -5.55 18.57 6.29
CA LYS A 209 -6.44 18.77 7.45
C LYS A 209 -7.41 19.94 7.22
N ILE A 210 -6.95 21.02 6.58
CA ILE A 210 -7.79 22.18 6.26
C ILE A 210 -8.83 21.80 5.19
N GLU A 211 -8.41 21.07 4.14
CA GLU A 211 -9.30 20.58 3.09
C GLU A 211 -10.37 19.63 3.65
N THR A 212 -10.01 18.73 4.56
CA THR A 212 -10.96 17.82 5.20
C THR A 212 -11.99 18.57 6.02
N VAL A 213 -11.58 19.59 6.77
CA VAL A 213 -12.50 20.43 7.55
C VAL A 213 -13.43 21.22 6.64
N ILE A 214 -12.90 21.85 5.59
CA ILE A 214 -13.70 22.60 4.60
C ILE A 214 -14.69 21.66 3.91
N TYR A 215 -14.25 20.48 3.47
CA TYR A 215 -15.12 19.50 2.82
C TYR A 215 -16.23 18.99 3.74
N THR A 216 -15.92 18.77 5.01
CA THR A 216 -16.91 18.33 6.02
C THR A 216 -17.93 19.41 6.34
N TYR A 217 -17.52 20.69 6.32
CA TYR A 217 -18.39 21.82 6.59
C TYR A 217 -19.32 22.15 5.41
N LEU A 218 -18.86 21.92 4.17
CA LEU A 218 -19.62 22.23 2.96
C LEU A 218 -20.55 21.08 2.51
N LYS A 219 -20.48 19.94 3.17
CA LYS A 219 -21.35 18.79 2.92
C LYS A 219 -22.60 18.75 3.82
N LYS A 220 -22.69 19.72 4.76
CA LYS A 220 -23.89 20.01 5.55
C LYS A 220 -24.71 21.10 4.87
#